data_476d6412ac8fee9e3158dc36254b0e63
#
_entry.id   476d6412ac8fee9e3158dc36254b0e63
#
_cell.length_a   1.000
_cell.length_b   1.000
_cell.length_c   1.000
_cell.angle_alpha   90.00
_cell.angle_beta   90.00
_cell.angle_gamma   90.00
#
_symmetry.space_group_name_H-M   'P 1'
#
loop_
_entity.id
_entity.type
_entity.pdbx_description
1 polymer ?
#
loop_
_entity_poly.entity_id
_entity_poly.type
_entity_poly.pdbx_seq_one_letter_code
_entity_poly.pdbx_strand_id
1 'polypeptide(L)'
;PRKNDAAVGTVAGLIQRFGFAAPIVCQASTRTILAGHTRLKAALSLGLQEVPVRFIDVDDDSALAYMLADNKSSELAEWDDEQVAAILSELDGADVDVAGLGWSDEEISDILEGGDEGEKSDPDEAPEPASGPPDSQPGQVYELGVHRLVCGDSTKPETWAALMGEELWSMLMTSPPYGQQRDY
;
A
#
# COMPACT_ATOMS: atom_id res chain seq x y z
N PRO A 1 -5.16 -18.17 9.51
CA PRO A 1 -4.81 -17.32 10.64
C PRO A 1 -3.96 -16.13 10.20
N ARG A 2 -4.50 -14.92 10.32
CA ARG A 2 -3.78 -13.67 10.02
C ARG A 2 -3.21 -13.07 11.29
N LYS A 3 -2.11 -12.33 11.17
CA LYS A 3 -1.67 -11.41 12.21
C LYS A 3 -2.54 -10.16 12.08
N ASN A 4 -3.44 -9.95 13.04
CA ASN A 4 -4.50 -8.94 12.94
C ASN A 4 -4.48 -7.91 14.09
N ASP A 5 -3.37 -7.84 14.85
CA ASP A 5 -3.30 -6.98 16.02
C ASP A 5 -3.39 -5.49 15.65
N ALA A 6 -2.84 -5.09 14.50
CA ALA A 6 -2.94 -3.71 14.00
C ALA A 6 -4.40 -3.27 13.72
N ALA A 7 -5.25 -4.19 13.29
CA ALA A 7 -6.64 -3.89 12.97
C ALA A 7 -7.59 -3.85 14.18
N VAL A 8 -7.13 -4.24 15.37
CA VAL A 8 -7.99 -4.34 16.57
C VAL A 8 -8.54 -2.98 16.98
N GLY A 9 -7.70 -1.93 16.93
CA GLY A 9 -8.12 -0.57 17.29
C GLY A 9 -9.21 -0.04 16.36
N THR A 10 -9.01 -0.15 15.05
CA THR A 10 -9.98 0.25 14.03
C THR A 10 -11.32 -0.49 14.22
N VAL A 11 -11.27 -1.83 14.37
CA VAL A 11 -12.49 -2.64 14.58
C VAL A 11 -13.17 -2.29 15.90
N ALA A 12 -12.44 -1.95 16.95
CA ALA A 12 -13.02 -1.47 18.21
C ALA A 12 -13.75 -0.14 18.02
N GLY A 13 -13.17 0.82 17.29
CA GLY A 13 -13.83 2.08 16.94
C GLY A 13 -15.10 1.87 16.13
N LEU A 14 -15.07 0.98 15.14
CA LEU A 14 -16.27 0.63 14.36
C LEU A 14 -17.37 -0.01 15.23
N ILE A 15 -17.00 -0.89 16.16
CA ILE A 15 -17.97 -1.49 17.11
C ILE A 15 -18.59 -0.43 18.01
N GLN A 16 -17.80 0.54 18.49
CA GLN A 16 -18.33 1.64 19.32
C GLN A 16 -19.30 2.53 18.53
N ARG A 17 -18.97 2.83 17.28
CA ARG A 17 -19.73 3.75 16.44
C ARG A 17 -21.00 3.14 15.88
N PHE A 18 -20.92 1.92 15.36
CA PHE A 18 -22.00 1.26 14.61
C PHE A 18 -22.61 0.06 15.33
N GLY A 19 -22.11 -0.29 16.51
CA GLY A 19 -22.46 -1.52 17.20
C GLY A 19 -21.78 -2.74 16.58
N PHE A 20 -22.11 -3.92 17.12
CA PHE A 20 -21.55 -5.20 16.66
C PHE A 20 -22.33 -5.72 15.44
N ALA A 21 -22.14 -5.09 14.27
CA ALA A 21 -22.95 -5.33 13.07
C ALA A 21 -22.74 -6.72 12.45
N ALA A 22 -21.49 -7.22 12.42
CA ALA A 22 -21.14 -8.52 11.82
C ALA A 22 -20.82 -9.56 12.91
N PRO A 23 -21.57 -10.68 13.04
CA PRO A 23 -21.35 -11.65 14.09
C PRO A 23 -20.03 -12.41 13.96
N ILE A 24 -19.55 -12.98 15.07
CA ILE A 24 -18.47 -13.96 15.06
C ILE A 24 -19.07 -15.28 14.56
N VAL A 25 -18.37 -16.00 13.68
CA VAL A 25 -18.81 -17.31 13.17
C VAL A 25 -18.07 -18.42 13.91
N CYS A 26 -18.84 -19.35 14.48
CA CYS A 26 -18.32 -20.50 15.21
C CYS A 26 -18.88 -21.82 14.67
N GLN A 27 -18.09 -22.87 14.75
CA GLN A 27 -18.59 -24.23 14.55
C GLN A 27 -19.53 -24.63 15.68
N ALA A 28 -20.66 -25.23 15.36
CA ALA A 28 -21.69 -25.56 16.35
C ALA A 28 -21.25 -26.63 17.34
N SER A 29 -20.55 -27.66 16.85
CA SER A 29 -20.12 -28.83 17.63
C SER A 29 -19.03 -28.52 18.64
N THR A 30 -17.97 -27.83 18.20
CA THR A 30 -16.75 -27.56 19.00
C THR A 30 -16.72 -26.20 19.65
N ARG A 31 -17.57 -25.25 19.22
CA ARG A 31 -17.55 -23.82 19.61
C ARG A 31 -16.29 -23.10 19.12
N THR A 32 -15.53 -23.69 18.24
CA THR A 32 -14.33 -23.08 17.66
C THR A 32 -14.71 -21.90 16.77
N ILE A 33 -13.99 -20.78 16.91
CA ILE A 33 -14.18 -19.59 16.07
C ILE A 33 -13.59 -19.85 14.70
N LEU A 34 -14.39 -19.72 13.67
CA LEU A 34 -14.02 -19.88 12.26
C LEU A 34 -13.73 -18.53 11.61
N ALA A 35 -14.49 -17.48 11.93
CA ALA A 35 -14.29 -16.14 11.44
C ALA A 35 -14.58 -15.07 12.52
N GLY A 36 -13.88 -13.94 12.47
CA GLY A 36 -14.09 -12.82 13.38
C GLY A 36 -13.15 -12.74 14.58
N HIS A 37 -11.96 -13.34 14.53
CA HIS A 37 -10.97 -13.26 15.59
C HIS A 37 -10.61 -11.81 15.98
N THR A 38 -10.49 -10.90 15.00
CA THR A 38 -10.24 -9.46 15.26
C THR A 38 -11.41 -8.83 16.00
N ARG A 39 -12.64 -9.16 15.64
CA ARG A 39 -13.87 -8.69 16.32
C ARG A 39 -13.92 -9.16 17.76
N LEU A 40 -13.51 -10.40 18.05
CA LEU A 40 -13.40 -10.87 19.42
C LEU A 40 -12.36 -10.08 20.21
N LYS A 41 -11.16 -9.88 19.67
CA LYS A 41 -10.10 -9.09 20.32
C LYS A 41 -10.57 -7.66 20.60
N ALA A 42 -11.24 -7.03 19.63
CA ALA A 42 -11.81 -5.71 19.78
C ALA A 42 -12.90 -5.66 20.86
N ALA A 43 -13.83 -6.63 20.89
CA ALA A 43 -14.83 -6.74 21.91
C ALA A 43 -14.25 -6.88 23.32
N LEU A 44 -13.23 -7.71 23.46
CA LEU A 44 -12.50 -7.88 24.73
C LEU A 44 -11.81 -6.58 25.17
N SER A 45 -11.20 -5.83 24.26
CA SER A 45 -10.56 -4.54 24.55
C SER A 45 -11.59 -3.48 25.00
N LEU A 46 -12.83 -3.58 24.50
CA LEU A 46 -13.93 -2.72 24.89
C LEU A 46 -14.65 -3.18 26.17
N GLY A 47 -14.25 -4.32 26.76
CA GLY A 47 -14.89 -4.86 27.96
C GLY A 47 -16.30 -5.42 27.74
N LEU A 48 -16.66 -5.76 26.49
CA LEU A 48 -17.97 -6.32 26.18
C LEU A 48 -18.11 -7.71 26.81
N GLN A 49 -19.21 -7.94 27.53
CA GLN A 49 -19.48 -9.23 28.20
C GLN A 49 -20.14 -10.24 27.26
N GLU A 50 -20.83 -9.75 26.24
CA GLU A 50 -21.57 -10.56 25.28
C GLU A 50 -21.31 -10.03 23.87
N VAL A 51 -21.26 -10.94 22.89
CA VAL A 51 -21.07 -10.63 21.47
C VAL A 51 -22.00 -11.51 20.64
N PRO A 52 -22.51 -11.03 19.49
CA PRO A 52 -23.32 -11.85 18.60
C PRO A 52 -22.47 -12.93 17.95
N VAL A 53 -22.93 -14.16 18.02
CA VAL A 53 -22.27 -15.33 17.43
C VAL A 53 -23.24 -16.08 16.52
N ARG A 54 -22.77 -16.42 15.32
CA ARG A 54 -23.48 -17.32 14.42
C ARG A 54 -22.82 -18.71 14.49
N PHE A 55 -23.60 -19.71 14.82
CA PHE A 55 -23.16 -21.10 14.77
C PHE A 55 -23.49 -21.70 13.41
N ILE A 56 -22.50 -22.41 12.81
CA ILE A 56 -22.69 -23.18 11.60
C ILE A 56 -22.42 -24.67 11.91
N ASP A 57 -23.28 -25.54 11.38
CA ASP A 57 -23.18 -26.97 11.59
C ASP A 57 -22.40 -27.59 10.40
N VAL A 58 -21.13 -27.77 10.62
CA VAL A 58 -20.17 -28.32 9.65
C VAL A 58 -19.22 -29.27 10.36
N ASP A 59 -18.68 -30.25 9.65
CA ASP A 59 -17.62 -31.14 10.13
C ASP A 59 -16.27 -30.40 10.28
N ASP A 60 -15.27 -31.05 10.85
CA ASP A 60 -13.98 -30.41 11.15
C ASP A 60 -13.20 -30.04 9.89
N ASP A 61 -13.24 -30.84 8.83
CA ASP A 61 -12.57 -30.56 7.58
C ASP A 61 -13.22 -29.35 6.87
N SER A 62 -14.53 -29.32 6.82
CA SER A 62 -15.30 -28.19 6.29
C SER A 62 -15.08 -26.91 7.11
N ALA A 63 -14.93 -27.02 8.43
CA ALA A 63 -14.62 -25.88 9.30
C ALA A 63 -13.25 -25.27 8.97
N LEU A 64 -12.22 -26.10 8.78
CA LEU A 64 -10.88 -25.65 8.34
C LEU A 64 -10.91 -25.04 6.95
N ALA A 65 -11.63 -25.67 6.01
CA ALA A 65 -11.80 -25.12 4.65
C ALA A 65 -12.51 -23.74 4.70
N TYR A 66 -13.58 -23.60 5.50
CA TYR A 66 -14.26 -22.32 5.70
C TYR A 66 -13.34 -21.23 6.22
N MET A 67 -12.52 -21.53 7.26
CA MET A 67 -11.56 -20.57 7.81
C MET A 67 -10.57 -20.04 6.74
N LEU A 68 -10.09 -20.90 5.87
CA LEU A 68 -9.18 -20.52 4.80
C LEU A 68 -9.89 -19.71 3.71
N ALA A 69 -11.09 -20.17 3.30
CA ALA A 69 -11.88 -19.52 2.25
C ALA A 69 -12.34 -18.12 2.66
N ASP A 70 -12.83 -17.92 3.89
CA ASP A 70 -13.26 -16.63 4.43
C ASP A 70 -12.11 -15.60 4.42
N ASN A 71 -10.92 -16.03 4.84
CA ASN A 71 -9.75 -15.17 4.79
C ASN A 71 -9.29 -14.87 3.36
N LYS A 72 -9.32 -15.87 2.46
CA LYS A 72 -8.85 -15.68 1.08
C LYS A 72 -9.82 -14.84 0.25
N SER A 73 -11.13 -15.02 0.42
CA SER A 73 -12.13 -14.25 -0.31
C SER A 73 -12.02 -12.75 -0.08
N SER A 74 -11.64 -12.35 1.15
CA SER A 74 -11.40 -10.93 1.47
C SER A 74 -10.19 -10.31 0.76
N GLU A 75 -9.25 -11.15 0.25
CA GLU A 75 -8.08 -10.69 -0.51
C GLU A 75 -8.35 -10.56 -2.02
N LEU A 76 -9.44 -11.17 -2.49
CA LEU A 76 -9.82 -11.16 -3.91
C LEU A 76 -10.73 -9.98 -4.28
N ALA A 77 -11.21 -9.25 -3.28
CA ALA A 77 -12.01 -8.06 -3.51
C ALA A 77 -11.08 -6.87 -3.74
N GLU A 78 -11.29 -6.17 -4.84
CA GLU A 78 -10.64 -4.90 -5.15
C GLU A 78 -11.64 -3.77 -4.89
N TRP A 79 -11.13 -2.59 -4.57
CA TRP A 79 -11.96 -1.40 -4.42
C TRP A 79 -12.26 -0.81 -5.80
N ASP A 80 -13.47 -0.29 -5.95
CA ASP A 80 -13.84 0.57 -7.05
C ASP A 80 -13.59 2.01 -6.60
N ASP A 81 -12.44 2.55 -6.98
CA ASP A 81 -11.95 3.83 -6.45
C ASP A 81 -12.88 4.99 -6.82
N GLU A 82 -13.56 4.95 -7.98
CA GLU A 82 -14.56 5.96 -8.35
C GLU A 82 -15.75 5.95 -7.39
N GLN A 83 -16.25 4.75 -7.05
CA GLN A 83 -17.36 4.63 -6.09
C GLN A 83 -16.92 5.01 -4.68
N VAL A 84 -15.71 4.64 -4.28
CA VAL A 84 -15.17 5.01 -2.97
C VAL A 84 -15.00 6.53 -2.88
N ALA A 85 -14.45 7.19 -3.90
CA ALA A 85 -14.32 8.65 -3.96
C ALA A 85 -15.67 9.36 -3.83
N ALA A 86 -16.70 8.86 -4.54
CA ALA A 86 -18.04 9.42 -4.46
C ALA A 86 -18.62 9.31 -3.05
N ILE A 87 -18.48 8.15 -2.38
CA ILE A 87 -18.94 7.94 -1.02
C ILE A 87 -18.18 8.81 -0.02
N LEU A 88 -16.84 8.89 -0.14
CA LEU A 88 -16.03 9.73 0.74
C LEU A 88 -16.41 11.21 0.63
N SER A 89 -16.64 11.70 -0.59
CA SER A 89 -17.09 13.08 -0.85
C SER A 89 -18.47 13.36 -0.24
N GLU A 90 -19.39 12.39 -0.31
CA GLU A 90 -20.72 12.53 0.31
C GLU A 90 -20.62 12.57 1.84
N LEU A 91 -19.76 11.73 2.44
CA LEU A 91 -19.53 11.69 3.88
C LEU A 91 -18.85 12.95 4.40
N ASP A 92 -17.88 13.50 3.68
CA ASP A 92 -17.22 14.76 4.01
C ASP A 92 -18.23 15.93 3.99
N GLY A 93 -19.07 15.98 2.96
CA GLY A 93 -20.17 16.97 2.87
C GLY A 93 -21.22 16.84 4.00
N ALA A 94 -21.30 15.68 4.64
CA ALA A 94 -22.19 15.42 5.77
C ALA A 94 -21.52 15.60 7.15
N ASP A 95 -20.31 16.11 7.20
CA ASP A 95 -19.49 16.27 8.43
C ASP A 95 -19.30 14.94 9.19
N VAL A 96 -19.15 13.85 8.45
CA VAL A 96 -18.92 12.51 9.00
C VAL A 96 -17.41 12.25 9.08
N ASP A 97 -16.92 11.95 10.28
CA ASP A 97 -15.52 11.55 10.48
C ASP A 97 -15.20 10.24 9.73
N VAL A 98 -14.41 10.34 8.67
CA VAL A 98 -14.01 9.22 7.82
C VAL A 98 -12.72 8.55 8.28
N ALA A 99 -11.85 9.25 9.04
CA ALA A 99 -10.59 8.70 9.53
C ALA A 99 -10.81 7.47 10.44
N GLY A 100 -11.92 7.45 11.20
CA GLY A 100 -12.29 6.30 12.04
C GLY A 100 -12.78 5.07 11.29
N LEU A 101 -12.92 5.12 9.95
CA LEU A 101 -13.40 4.00 9.14
C LEU A 101 -12.28 3.01 8.74
N GLY A 102 -11.03 3.35 9.01
CA GLY A 102 -9.86 2.49 8.75
C GLY A 102 -9.03 2.89 7.56
N TRP A 103 -9.38 3.99 6.91
CA TRP A 103 -8.59 4.63 5.87
C TRP A 103 -7.58 5.60 6.50
N SER A 104 -6.37 5.67 5.97
CA SER A 104 -5.42 6.71 6.34
C SER A 104 -5.72 8.01 5.58
N ASP A 105 -5.24 9.15 6.11
CA ASP A 105 -5.40 10.44 5.44
C ASP A 105 -4.75 10.43 4.03
N GLU A 106 -3.65 9.69 3.86
CA GLU A 106 -2.95 9.52 2.60
C GLU A 106 -3.80 8.74 1.59
N GLU A 107 -4.38 7.59 1.98
CA GLU A 107 -5.29 6.81 1.14
C GLU A 107 -6.54 7.60 0.74
N ILE A 108 -7.10 8.39 1.64
CA ILE A 108 -8.25 9.26 1.36
C ILE A 108 -7.87 10.34 0.35
N SER A 109 -6.72 10.99 0.53
CA SER A 109 -6.22 12.02 -0.39
C SER A 109 -6.00 11.45 -1.79
N ASP A 110 -5.33 10.31 -1.89
CA ASP A 110 -5.05 9.63 -3.16
C ASP A 110 -6.34 9.27 -3.92
N ILE A 111 -7.37 8.80 -3.20
CA ILE A 111 -8.64 8.44 -3.80
C ILE A 111 -9.44 9.68 -4.22
N LEU A 112 -9.48 10.73 -3.39
CA LEU A 112 -10.23 11.97 -3.69
C LEU A 112 -9.56 12.83 -4.77
N GLU A 113 -8.27 12.82 -4.85
CA GLU A 113 -7.51 13.51 -5.90
C GLU A 113 -7.55 12.76 -7.24
N GLY A 114 -8.29 11.63 -7.26
CA GLY A 114 -8.46 10.80 -8.45
C GLY A 114 -7.24 9.92 -8.70
N GLY A 115 -6.56 9.51 -7.58
CA GLY A 115 -5.26 8.85 -7.56
C GLY A 115 -4.55 9.16 -8.85
N ASP A 116 -3.62 10.05 -8.92
CA ASP A 116 -3.09 10.58 -10.17
C ASP A 116 -3.11 9.48 -11.28
N GLU A 117 -4.26 9.34 -11.97
CA GLU A 117 -4.28 8.71 -13.29
C GLU A 117 -3.62 9.71 -14.25
N GLY A 118 -2.50 10.25 -13.82
CA GLY A 118 -1.47 10.58 -14.76
C GLY A 118 -1.29 9.28 -15.51
N GLU A 119 -1.82 9.25 -16.75
CA GLU A 119 -1.78 8.17 -17.73
C GLU A 119 -0.83 7.10 -17.23
N LYS A 120 -1.31 5.88 -16.95
CA LYS A 120 -0.41 4.77 -16.65
C LYS A 120 0.55 4.73 -17.82
N SER A 121 1.52 5.67 -17.77
CA SER A 121 2.61 5.67 -18.70
C SER A 121 3.20 4.30 -18.48
N ASP A 122 3.17 3.50 -19.51
CA ASP A 122 3.90 2.23 -19.53
C ASP A 122 5.22 2.55 -18.81
N PRO A 123 5.55 1.92 -17.67
CA PRO A 123 6.80 2.22 -16.97
C PRO A 123 8.02 2.07 -17.87
N ASP A 124 7.86 1.43 -19.03
CA ASP A 124 8.82 1.30 -20.11
C ASP A 124 8.63 2.36 -21.24
N GLU A 125 7.57 3.21 -21.19
CA GLU A 125 7.39 4.28 -22.15
C GLU A 125 8.31 5.45 -21.81
N ALA A 126 9.39 5.58 -22.56
CA ALA A 126 10.28 6.71 -22.41
C ALA A 126 9.56 8.00 -22.79
N PRO A 127 9.60 9.07 -21.97
CA PRO A 127 9.01 10.35 -22.33
C PRO A 127 9.58 10.84 -23.65
N GLU A 128 8.73 11.45 -24.49
CA GLU A 128 9.20 12.03 -25.75
C GLU A 128 10.41 12.93 -25.50
N PRO A 129 11.49 12.79 -26.27
CA PRO A 129 12.65 13.64 -26.12
C PRO A 129 12.25 15.11 -26.20
N ALA A 130 12.70 15.90 -25.25
CA ALA A 130 12.47 17.34 -25.29
C ALA A 130 12.88 17.91 -26.65
N SER A 131 12.00 18.69 -27.29
CA SER A 131 12.20 19.24 -28.64
C SER A 131 13.22 20.39 -28.74
N GLY A 132 14.11 20.51 -27.76
CA GLY A 132 15.15 21.54 -27.66
C GLY A 132 16.55 20.95 -27.45
N PRO A 133 17.60 21.77 -27.55
CA PRO A 133 18.92 21.33 -27.13
C PRO A 133 18.91 20.93 -25.65
N PRO A 134 19.60 19.84 -25.25
CA PRO A 134 19.64 19.41 -23.86
C PRO A 134 20.19 20.51 -22.95
N ASP A 135 19.53 20.71 -21.81
CA ASP A 135 19.97 21.68 -20.80
C ASP A 135 21.29 21.28 -20.15
N SER A 136 21.61 19.99 -20.16
CA SER A 136 22.83 19.44 -19.60
C SER A 136 23.96 19.41 -20.63
N GLN A 137 25.13 19.88 -20.23
CA GLN A 137 26.33 19.88 -21.08
C GLN A 137 27.38 18.89 -20.56
N PRO A 138 28.14 18.24 -21.45
CA PRO A 138 29.23 17.36 -21.05
C PRO A 138 30.24 18.08 -20.15
N GLY A 139 30.59 17.48 -19.02
CA GLY A 139 31.47 18.02 -18.00
C GLY A 139 30.79 18.87 -16.94
N GLN A 140 29.50 19.15 -17.08
CA GLN A 140 28.74 19.91 -16.09
C GLN A 140 28.44 19.05 -14.86
N VAL A 141 28.74 19.60 -13.67
CA VAL A 141 28.44 19.00 -12.37
C VAL A 141 27.27 19.74 -11.73
N TYR A 142 26.31 18.99 -11.25
CA TYR A 142 25.13 19.48 -10.52
C TYR A 142 25.25 19.12 -9.05
N GLU A 143 24.95 20.02 -8.16
CA GLU A 143 24.86 19.80 -6.72
C GLU A 143 23.39 19.65 -6.30
N LEU A 144 23.05 18.52 -5.70
CA LEU A 144 21.72 18.15 -5.25
C LEU A 144 21.75 17.90 -3.72
N GLY A 145 21.86 18.99 -2.95
CA GLY A 145 22.10 18.92 -1.51
C GLY A 145 23.49 18.34 -1.22
N VAL A 146 23.54 17.15 -0.61
CA VAL A 146 24.82 16.43 -0.33
C VAL A 146 25.28 15.51 -1.47
N HIS A 147 24.52 15.42 -2.56
CA HIS A 147 24.80 14.56 -3.69
C HIS A 147 25.31 15.37 -4.88
N ARG A 148 26.11 14.72 -5.73
CA ARG A 148 26.58 15.31 -6.98
C ARG A 148 26.22 14.43 -8.16
N LEU A 149 25.87 15.05 -9.27
CA LEU A 149 25.61 14.42 -10.55
C LEU A 149 26.49 15.07 -11.61
N VAL A 150 27.12 14.30 -12.48
CA VAL A 150 27.90 14.82 -13.60
C VAL A 150 27.35 14.28 -14.92
N CYS A 151 27.19 15.17 -15.89
CA CYS A 151 26.94 14.78 -17.28
C CYS A 151 28.28 14.51 -17.94
N GLY A 152 28.60 13.24 -18.27
CA GLY A 152 29.88 12.94 -18.86
C GLY A 152 30.11 11.46 -19.17
N ASP A 153 31.16 11.18 -19.88
CA ASP A 153 31.59 9.81 -20.25
C ASP A 153 32.24 9.13 -19.04
N SER A 154 31.61 8.11 -18.49
CA SER A 154 32.11 7.36 -17.33
C SER A 154 33.37 6.55 -17.58
N THR A 155 33.83 6.42 -18.84
CA THR A 155 35.09 5.78 -19.18
C THR A 155 36.28 6.73 -19.05
N LYS A 156 36.03 8.03 -18.86
CA LYS A 156 37.07 9.06 -18.79
C LYS A 156 37.44 9.43 -17.36
N PRO A 157 38.71 9.38 -16.98
CA PRO A 157 39.14 9.77 -15.64
C PRO A 157 38.76 11.20 -15.24
N GLU A 158 38.65 12.12 -16.21
CA GLU A 158 38.30 13.52 -15.99
C GLU A 158 36.87 13.68 -15.45
N THR A 159 35.95 12.83 -15.91
CA THR A 159 34.56 12.81 -15.42
C THR A 159 34.52 12.42 -13.95
N TRP A 160 35.31 11.42 -13.56
CA TRP A 160 35.38 11.00 -12.15
C TRP A 160 36.07 12.06 -11.29
N ALA A 161 37.10 12.71 -11.76
CA ALA A 161 37.77 13.79 -11.04
C ALA A 161 36.81 14.96 -10.81
N ALA A 162 36.02 15.31 -11.82
CA ALA A 162 35.01 16.38 -11.70
C ALA A 162 33.91 16.02 -10.69
N LEU A 163 33.45 14.77 -10.65
CA LEU A 163 32.41 14.31 -9.74
C LEU A 163 32.90 14.24 -8.29
N MET A 164 34.07 13.63 -8.08
CA MET A 164 34.57 13.28 -6.75
C MET A 164 35.41 14.37 -6.09
N GLY A 165 36.09 15.19 -6.88
CA GLY A 165 37.08 16.10 -6.34
C GLY A 165 38.21 15.35 -5.63
N GLU A 166 38.39 15.62 -4.33
CA GLU A 166 39.34 14.94 -3.46
C GLU A 166 38.75 13.80 -2.62
N GLU A 167 37.44 13.55 -2.75
CA GLU A 167 36.75 12.53 -1.99
C GLU A 167 37.02 11.13 -2.55
N LEU A 168 37.04 10.13 -1.65
CA LEU A 168 37.17 8.72 -1.98
C LEU A 168 35.84 8.01 -1.81
N TRP A 169 35.51 7.15 -2.74
CA TRP A 169 34.33 6.29 -2.64
C TRP A 169 34.59 5.03 -1.82
N SER A 170 33.59 4.59 -1.11
CA SER A 170 33.58 3.30 -0.41
C SER A 170 32.98 2.19 -1.27
N MET A 171 32.15 2.54 -2.25
CA MET A 171 31.49 1.57 -3.13
C MET A 171 31.21 2.18 -4.49
N LEU A 172 31.37 1.38 -5.56
CA LEU A 172 30.94 1.70 -6.91
C LEU A 172 29.81 0.74 -7.32
N MET A 173 28.70 1.31 -7.77
CA MET A 173 27.64 0.56 -8.43
C MET A 173 27.51 1.07 -9.86
N THR A 174 27.54 0.19 -10.85
CA THR A 174 27.53 0.55 -12.26
C THR A 174 26.61 -0.38 -13.05
N SER A 175 26.00 0.16 -14.10
CA SER A 175 25.22 -0.58 -15.08
C SER A 175 25.90 -0.41 -16.46
N PRO A 176 26.88 -1.25 -16.78
CA PRO A 176 27.59 -1.14 -18.06
C PRO A 176 26.67 -1.51 -19.23
N PRO A 177 26.96 -1.01 -20.45
CA PRO A 177 26.21 -1.38 -21.64
C PRO A 177 26.13 -2.90 -21.84
N TYR A 178 24.94 -3.40 -22.19
CA TYR A 178 24.67 -4.84 -22.33
C TYR A 178 25.14 -5.42 -23.69
N GLY A 179 26.08 -4.79 -24.35
CA GLY A 179 26.65 -5.24 -25.62
C GLY A 179 25.61 -5.24 -26.74
N GLN A 180 25.27 -6.41 -27.28
CA GLN A 180 24.34 -6.55 -28.41
C GLN A 180 22.88 -6.62 -28.01
N GLN A 181 22.53 -6.42 -26.75
CA GLN A 181 21.14 -6.57 -26.27
C GLN A 181 20.32 -5.28 -26.35
N ARG A 182 20.94 -4.12 -26.51
CA ARG A 182 20.27 -2.81 -26.68
C ARG A 182 21.07 -1.92 -27.62
N ASP A 183 20.39 -1.20 -28.50
CA ASP A 183 20.93 -0.07 -29.24
C ASP A 183 20.95 1.16 -28.31
N TYR A 184 22.11 1.81 -28.16
CA TYR A 184 22.31 3.00 -27.33
C TYR A 184 22.49 4.24 -28.18
#